data_5784f5e5782c725211714314f24519e3
#
_entry.id   5784f5e5782c725211714314f24519e3
#
_cell.length_a   1.000
_cell.length_b   1.000
_cell.length_c   1.000
_cell.angle_alpha   90.00
_cell.angle_beta   90.00
_cell.angle_gamma   90.00
#
_symmetry.space_group_name_H-M   'P 1'
#
loop_
_entity.id
_entity.type
_entity.pdbx_description
1 polymer ?
#
loop_
_entity_poly.entity_id
_entity_poly.type
_entity_poly.pdbx_seq_one_letter_code
_entity_poly.pdbx_strand_id
1 'polypeptide(L)'
;MSFSIGCDPEFFLEKKGKPFSAIGLIGGTKEAPKPLRKKGFAVQEDNVAVEFNVPPAQSAEEFAENIEYIMSNLKKKLRGLQFSKASSLVFDVDQLQHPKALEFGCEPDFNAWTKQINPRPLASDWQLRSAGGHVHIGTKEDPIEVIRAMDLFVGVPSIIKDPGGERRRELYG
;
A
#
# COMPACT_ATOMS: atom_id res chain seq x y z
N MET A 1 18.50 6.11 20.72
CA MET A 1 17.42 5.20 20.33
C MET A 1 17.75 4.69 18.94
N SER A 2 17.76 3.39 18.73
CA SER A 2 17.89 2.82 17.38
C SER A 2 16.51 2.37 16.93
N PHE A 3 16.08 2.83 15.78
CA PHE A 3 14.85 2.39 15.12
C PHE A 3 15.19 2.02 13.68
N SER A 4 14.33 1.23 13.07
CA SER A 4 14.35 1.01 11.62
C SER A 4 12.98 1.30 11.03
N ILE A 5 12.97 1.70 9.75
CA ILE A 5 11.74 2.01 9.03
C ILE A 5 11.67 1.21 7.74
N GLY A 6 10.53 0.60 7.48
CA GLY A 6 10.19 -0.08 6.23
C GLY A 6 8.80 0.29 5.77
N CYS A 7 8.39 -0.18 4.60
CA CYS A 7 7.04 -0.01 4.12
C CYS A 7 6.69 -1.06 3.05
N ASP A 8 5.38 -1.22 2.84
CA ASP A 8 4.77 -2.04 1.80
C ASP A 8 3.61 -1.29 1.12
N PRO A 9 3.89 -0.17 0.44
CA PRO A 9 2.84 0.63 -0.16
C PRO A 9 2.22 -0.05 -1.39
N GLU A 10 0.92 0.19 -1.57
CA GLU A 10 0.12 -0.30 -2.68
C GLU A 10 -0.15 0.82 -3.69
N PHE A 11 -0.16 0.49 -4.97
CA PHE A 11 -0.44 1.44 -6.04
C PHE A 11 -1.36 0.85 -7.09
N PHE A 12 -2.36 1.60 -7.48
CA PHE A 12 -3.10 1.32 -8.70
C PHE A 12 -2.31 1.72 -9.94
N LEU A 13 -2.63 1.05 -11.02
CA LEU A 13 -2.11 1.37 -12.36
C LEU A 13 -3.18 2.02 -13.22
N GLU A 14 -2.75 2.85 -14.13
CA GLU A 14 -3.59 3.47 -15.14
C GLU A 14 -3.01 3.27 -16.55
N LYS A 15 -3.91 3.03 -17.50
CA LYS A 15 -3.61 2.98 -18.92
C LYS A 15 -4.47 3.99 -19.67
N LYS A 16 -3.85 5.00 -20.27
CA LYS A 16 -4.56 6.09 -20.95
C LYS A 16 -5.63 6.77 -20.07
N GLY A 17 -5.30 7.00 -18.79
CA GLY A 17 -6.19 7.65 -17.82
C GLY A 17 -7.34 6.78 -17.29
N LYS A 18 -7.33 5.47 -17.54
CA LYS A 18 -8.30 4.52 -16.98
C LYS A 18 -7.62 3.55 -16.01
N PRO A 19 -8.28 3.15 -14.90
CA PRO A 19 -7.79 2.11 -14.02
C PRO A 19 -7.46 0.83 -14.77
N PHE A 20 -6.33 0.21 -14.42
CA PHE A 20 -5.84 -1.00 -15.05
C PHE A 20 -5.35 -1.98 -14.00
N SER A 21 -5.87 -3.20 -14.02
CA SER A 21 -5.51 -4.24 -13.05
C SER A 21 -4.03 -4.64 -13.15
N ALA A 22 -3.37 -4.78 -12.03
CA ALA A 22 -1.99 -5.25 -11.94
C ALA A 22 -1.87 -6.77 -12.03
N ILE A 23 -2.97 -7.50 -11.96
CA ILE A 23 -2.99 -8.98 -11.98
C ILE A 23 -2.31 -9.52 -13.25
N GLY A 24 -1.33 -10.42 -13.06
CA GLY A 24 -0.55 -11.02 -14.13
C GLY A 24 0.61 -10.17 -14.67
N LEU A 25 0.84 -8.96 -14.16
CA LEU A 25 1.88 -8.06 -14.67
C LEU A 25 3.22 -8.19 -13.96
N ILE A 26 3.20 -8.29 -12.64
CA ILE A 26 4.43 -8.30 -11.86
C ILE A 26 4.73 -9.66 -11.24
N GLY A 27 3.69 -10.42 -10.91
CA GLY A 27 3.76 -11.71 -10.21
C GLY A 27 4.07 -11.53 -8.73
N GLY A 28 4.09 -12.66 -8.01
CA GLY A 28 4.14 -12.68 -6.55
C GLY A 28 2.73 -12.62 -5.95
N THR A 29 2.63 -13.12 -4.73
CA THR A 29 1.41 -13.06 -3.90
C THR A 29 1.81 -12.62 -2.49
N LYS A 30 0.84 -12.34 -1.63
CA LYS A 30 1.08 -11.98 -0.24
C LYS A 30 1.86 -13.06 0.52
N GLU A 31 1.55 -14.35 0.26
CA GLU A 31 2.22 -15.50 0.88
C GLU A 31 3.61 -15.79 0.27
N ALA A 32 3.80 -15.41 -1.00
CA ALA A 32 5.02 -15.64 -1.76
C ALA A 32 5.38 -14.42 -2.60
N PRO A 33 5.83 -13.31 -1.97
CA PRO A 33 6.29 -12.14 -2.69
C PRO A 33 7.45 -12.49 -3.62
N LYS A 34 7.44 -11.93 -4.82
CA LYS A 34 8.48 -12.17 -5.81
C LYS A 34 9.72 -11.33 -5.52
N PRO A 35 10.85 -11.95 -5.15
CA PRO A 35 12.05 -11.20 -4.83
C PRO A 35 12.62 -10.50 -6.06
N LEU A 36 13.19 -9.33 -5.85
CA LEU A 36 14.00 -8.65 -6.85
C LEU A 36 15.47 -9.09 -6.74
N ARG A 37 16.28 -8.67 -7.74
CA ARG A 37 17.72 -8.99 -7.78
C ARG A 37 18.48 -8.49 -6.55
N LYS A 38 18.13 -7.29 -6.04
CA LYS A 38 18.72 -6.75 -4.81
C LYS A 38 17.98 -7.38 -3.62
N LYS A 39 18.74 -7.96 -2.68
CA LYS A 39 18.20 -8.65 -1.50
C LYS A 39 17.36 -7.71 -0.64
N GLY A 40 16.27 -8.23 -0.08
CA GLY A 40 15.35 -7.48 0.79
C GLY A 40 14.24 -6.73 0.05
N PHE A 41 14.28 -6.71 -1.30
CA PHE A 41 13.23 -6.11 -2.11
C PHE A 41 12.36 -7.19 -2.74
N ALA A 42 11.06 -7.02 -2.68
CA ALA A 42 10.10 -7.91 -3.32
C ALA A 42 8.90 -7.14 -3.86
N VAL A 43 8.20 -7.74 -4.80
CA VAL A 43 6.95 -7.22 -5.36
C VAL A 43 5.88 -8.28 -5.32
N GLN A 44 4.64 -7.86 -5.23
CA GLN A 44 3.48 -8.75 -5.25
C GLN A 44 2.27 -8.05 -5.86
N GLU A 45 1.30 -8.87 -6.26
CA GLU A 45 -0.01 -8.42 -6.71
C GLU A 45 -0.96 -8.57 -5.52
N ASP A 46 -1.44 -7.44 -4.97
CA ASP A 46 -2.51 -7.44 -3.98
C ASP A 46 -3.81 -6.95 -4.63
N ASN A 47 -4.76 -7.88 -4.79
CA ASN A 47 -5.98 -7.64 -5.55
C ASN A 47 -5.59 -7.10 -6.95
N VAL A 48 -6.05 -5.90 -7.33
CA VAL A 48 -5.72 -5.24 -8.60
C VAL A 48 -4.55 -4.25 -8.49
N ALA A 49 -3.94 -4.13 -7.30
CA ALA A 49 -2.85 -3.20 -7.03
C ALA A 49 -1.47 -3.85 -7.21
N VAL A 50 -0.48 -3.00 -7.40
CA VAL A 50 0.94 -3.34 -7.26
C VAL A 50 1.35 -3.03 -5.84
N GLU A 51 1.89 -4.01 -5.15
CA GLU A 51 2.49 -3.83 -3.83
C GLU A 51 3.97 -4.18 -3.86
N PHE A 52 4.76 -3.55 -3.00
CA PHE A 52 6.16 -3.88 -2.88
C PHE A 52 6.67 -3.78 -1.45
N ASN A 53 7.68 -4.56 -1.13
CA ASN A 53 8.37 -4.53 0.14
C ASN A 53 9.78 -3.97 -0.05
N VAL A 54 10.23 -3.14 0.91
CA VAL A 54 11.61 -2.66 0.98
C VAL A 54 12.29 -3.13 2.26
N PRO A 55 13.61 -3.32 2.26
CA PRO A 55 14.34 -3.67 3.46
C PRO A 55 14.25 -2.55 4.50
N PRO A 56 14.32 -2.88 5.81
CA PRO A 56 14.38 -1.88 6.86
C PRO A 56 15.58 -0.94 6.67
N ALA A 57 15.32 0.36 6.75
CA ALA A 57 16.31 1.44 6.69
C ALA A 57 16.60 2.01 8.08
N GLN A 58 17.80 2.54 8.28
CA GLN A 58 18.24 3.16 9.53
C GLN A 58 18.28 4.69 9.44
N SER A 59 18.04 5.25 8.25
CA SER A 59 17.97 6.70 8.01
C SER A 59 16.90 7.05 6.99
N ALA A 60 16.54 8.33 6.93
CA ALA A 60 15.60 8.85 5.94
C ALA A 60 16.15 8.75 4.51
N GLU A 61 17.46 8.97 4.35
CA GLU A 61 18.15 8.89 3.06
C GLU A 61 18.11 7.44 2.55
N GLU A 62 18.49 6.47 3.38
CA GLU A 62 18.43 5.05 3.02
C GLU A 62 17.01 4.61 2.69
N PHE A 63 16.01 5.06 3.45
CA PHE A 63 14.61 4.77 3.18
C PHE A 63 14.18 5.32 1.81
N ALA A 64 14.52 6.58 1.50
CA ALA A 64 14.21 7.20 0.22
C ALA A 64 14.89 6.46 -0.95
N GLU A 65 16.18 6.12 -0.83
CA GLU A 65 16.93 5.35 -1.83
C GLU A 65 16.29 3.97 -2.09
N ASN A 66 15.81 3.30 -1.05
CA ASN A 66 15.11 2.03 -1.18
C ASN A 66 13.82 2.17 -1.98
N ILE A 67 13.02 3.20 -1.70
CA ILE A 67 11.80 3.50 -2.47
C ILE A 67 12.13 3.83 -3.94
N GLU A 68 13.11 4.69 -4.18
CA GLU A 68 13.52 5.06 -5.54
C GLU A 68 14.01 3.87 -6.34
N TYR A 69 14.79 2.98 -5.72
CA TYR A 69 15.27 1.76 -6.37
C TYR A 69 14.10 0.89 -6.85
N ILE A 70 13.14 0.58 -5.98
CA ILE A 70 12.05 -0.33 -6.35
C ILE A 70 11.10 0.33 -7.36
N MET A 71 10.77 1.61 -7.18
CA MET A 71 9.93 2.36 -8.11
C MET A 71 10.56 2.45 -9.50
N SER A 72 11.87 2.64 -9.59
CA SER A 72 12.60 2.63 -10.87
C SER A 72 12.52 1.28 -11.58
N ASN A 73 12.61 0.17 -10.83
CA ASN A 73 12.47 -1.18 -11.38
C ASN A 73 11.04 -1.43 -11.88
N LEU A 74 10.03 -1.06 -11.09
CA LEU A 74 8.62 -1.20 -11.45
C LEU A 74 8.28 -0.37 -12.68
N LYS A 75 8.72 0.91 -12.76
CA LYS A 75 8.52 1.76 -13.95
C LYS A 75 9.11 1.14 -15.22
N LYS A 76 10.28 0.51 -15.13
CA LYS A 76 10.90 -0.19 -16.28
C LYS A 76 10.09 -1.41 -16.70
N LYS A 77 9.56 -2.17 -15.74
CA LYS A 77 8.78 -3.38 -16.00
C LYS A 77 7.39 -3.06 -16.54
N LEU A 78 6.75 -2.04 -16.02
CA LEU A 78 5.38 -1.62 -16.33
C LEU A 78 5.32 -0.52 -17.41
N ARG A 79 6.18 -0.61 -18.43
CA ARG A 79 6.24 0.38 -19.52
C ARG A 79 4.86 0.58 -20.17
N GLY A 80 4.45 1.84 -20.34
CA GLY A 80 3.15 2.21 -20.92
C GLY A 80 2.00 2.25 -19.92
N LEU A 81 2.27 1.93 -18.63
CA LEU A 81 1.35 2.12 -17.52
C LEU A 81 1.86 3.24 -16.61
N GLN A 82 0.94 3.90 -15.94
CA GLN A 82 1.24 4.96 -14.98
C GLN A 82 0.79 4.50 -13.59
N PHE A 83 1.53 4.90 -12.55
CA PHE A 83 1.09 4.74 -11.17
C PHE A 83 0.08 5.82 -10.85
N SER A 84 -1.11 5.41 -10.41
CA SER A 84 -2.13 6.35 -9.94
C SER A 84 -1.70 6.97 -8.61
N LYS A 85 -2.13 8.21 -8.39
CA LYS A 85 -2.01 8.89 -7.09
C LYS A 85 -3.26 8.68 -6.22
N ALA A 86 -4.31 8.11 -6.79
CA ALA A 86 -5.56 7.88 -6.07
C ALA A 86 -5.44 6.65 -5.16
N SER A 87 -5.90 6.79 -3.94
CA SER A 87 -6.02 5.70 -2.95
C SER A 87 -7.33 4.92 -3.08
N SER A 88 -8.26 5.38 -3.93
CA SER A 88 -9.51 4.67 -4.25
C SER A 88 -9.87 4.90 -5.71
N LEU A 89 -10.20 3.83 -6.43
CA LEU A 89 -10.60 3.87 -7.83
C LEU A 89 -11.76 2.91 -8.11
N VAL A 90 -12.63 3.30 -9.04
CA VAL A 90 -13.67 2.45 -9.60
C VAL A 90 -13.14 1.80 -10.86
N PHE A 91 -13.09 0.48 -10.89
CA PHE A 91 -12.59 -0.31 -12.01
C PHE A 91 -13.71 -0.73 -12.95
N ASP A 92 -13.45 -0.75 -14.24
CA ASP A 92 -14.35 -1.35 -15.22
C ASP A 92 -14.50 -2.86 -14.94
N VAL A 93 -15.69 -3.42 -15.19
CA VAL A 93 -16.05 -4.83 -14.89
C VAL A 93 -15.05 -5.83 -15.50
N ASP A 94 -14.56 -5.55 -16.69
CA ASP A 94 -13.58 -6.41 -17.39
C ASP A 94 -12.23 -6.51 -16.67
N GLN A 95 -11.87 -5.50 -15.88
CA GLN A 95 -10.65 -5.50 -15.05
C GLN A 95 -10.79 -6.33 -13.77
N LEU A 96 -12.01 -6.68 -13.39
CA LEU A 96 -12.34 -7.39 -12.13
C LEU A 96 -12.75 -8.86 -12.35
N GLN A 97 -12.62 -9.40 -13.56
CA GLN A 97 -13.04 -10.78 -13.87
C GLN A 97 -12.17 -11.86 -13.23
N HIS A 98 -10.96 -11.52 -12.83
CA HIS A 98 -10.06 -12.50 -12.21
C HIS A 98 -10.47 -12.74 -10.74
N PRO A 99 -10.48 -14.00 -10.24
CA PRO A 99 -10.86 -14.32 -8.85
C PRO A 99 -10.11 -13.50 -7.80
N LYS A 100 -8.81 -13.28 -7.98
CA LYS A 100 -8.00 -12.43 -7.09
C LYS A 100 -8.52 -11.00 -6.95
N ALA A 101 -9.21 -10.46 -7.95
CA ALA A 101 -9.79 -9.13 -7.87
C ALA A 101 -10.98 -9.04 -6.90
N LEU A 102 -11.50 -10.17 -6.45
CA LEU A 102 -12.63 -10.27 -5.52
C LEU A 102 -12.19 -10.60 -4.07
N GLU A 103 -10.90 -10.87 -3.87
CA GLU A 103 -10.34 -11.14 -2.56
C GLU A 103 -10.14 -9.85 -1.76
N PHE A 104 -10.40 -9.89 -0.46
CA PHE A 104 -10.05 -8.79 0.44
C PHE A 104 -8.56 -8.89 0.79
N GLY A 105 -7.81 -7.84 0.53
CA GLY A 105 -6.36 -7.83 0.72
C GLY A 105 -5.91 -7.84 2.18
N CYS A 106 -6.70 -7.33 3.13
CA CYS A 106 -6.30 -7.25 4.53
C CYS A 106 -7.45 -7.46 5.53
N GLU A 107 -7.07 -7.87 6.74
CA GLU A 107 -7.94 -7.80 7.92
C GLU A 107 -7.91 -6.36 8.48
N PRO A 108 -8.97 -5.93 9.20
CA PRO A 108 -9.00 -4.62 9.85
C PRO A 108 -7.86 -4.46 10.87
N ASP A 109 -7.24 -3.29 10.87
CA ASP A 109 -6.16 -2.96 11.78
C ASP A 109 -6.63 -2.72 13.22
N PHE A 110 -5.68 -2.85 14.15
CA PHE A 110 -5.89 -2.53 15.54
C PHE A 110 -5.80 -1.00 15.76
N ASN A 111 -6.81 -0.44 16.41
CA ASN A 111 -6.86 0.97 16.78
C ASN A 111 -6.14 1.18 18.12
N ALA A 112 -5.02 1.88 18.10
CA ALA A 112 -4.23 2.13 19.31
C ALA A 112 -4.89 3.04 20.34
N TRP A 113 -5.91 3.83 19.95
CA TRP A 113 -6.63 4.76 20.83
C TRP A 113 -7.76 4.08 21.57
N THR A 114 -8.57 3.29 20.85
CA THR A 114 -9.68 2.52 21.43
C THR A 114 -9.25 1.16 21.98
N LYS A 115 -8.07 0.68 21.57
CA LYS A 115 -7.54 -0.67 21.86
C LYS A 115 -8.45 -1.80 21.35
N GLN A 116 -9.10 -1.56 20.23
CA GLN A 116 -10.01 -2.52 19.59
C GLN A 116 -9.64 -2.66 18.10
N ILE A 117 -10.07 -3.75 17.49
CA ILE A 117 -9.96 -3.92 16.04
C ILE A 117 -10.97 -2.98 15.37
N ASN A 118 -10.53 -2.27 14.34
CA ASN A 118 -11.41 -1.43 13.54
C ASN A 118 -12.50 -2.27 12.86
N PRO A 119 -13.71 -1.72 12.66
CA PRO A 119 -14.76 -2.43 11.94
C PRO A 119 -14.33 -2.65 10.47
N ARG A 120 -14.78 -3.77 9.88
CA ARG A 120 -14.59 -3.98 8.45
C ARG A 120 -15.37 -2.93 7.66
N PRO A 121 -14.77 -2.31 6.64
CA PRO A 121 -15.47 -1.38 5.79
C PRO A 121 -16.58 -2.10 5.02
N LEU A 122 -17.76 -1.47 4.97
CA LEU A 122 -18.88 -1.93 4.17
C LEU A 122 -18.76 -1.34 2.77
N ALA A 123 -18.26 -2.11 1.82
CA ALA A 123 -18.22 -1.69 0.42
C ALA A 123 -19.64 -1.71 -0.18
N SER A 124 -20.20 -0.55 -0.45
CA SER A 124 -21.47 -0.42 -1.17
C SER A 124 -21.30 -0.53 -2.70
N ASP A 125 -20.09 -0.33 -3.18
CA ASP A 125 -19.76 -0.38 -4.61
C ASP A 125 -18.76 -1.52 -4.86
N TRP A 126 -19.22 -2.59 -5.50
CA TRP A 126 -18.42 -3.76 -5.78
C TRP A 126 -17.26 -3.52 -6.80
N GLN A 127 -17.33 -2.43 -7.57
CA GLN A 127 -16.27 -2.02 -8.50
C GLN A 127 -15.21 -1.13 -7.84
N LEU A 128 -15.49 -0.61 -6.66
CA LEU A 128 -14.54 0.22 -5.91
C LEU A 128 -13.41 -0.65 -5.34
N ARG A 129 -12.19 -0.17 -5.51
CA ARG A 129 -10.99 -0.73 -4.86
C ARG A 129 -10.27 0.39 -4.13
N SER A 130 -9.70 0.06 -2.99
CA SER A 130 -8.81 0.96 -2.26
C SER A 130 -7.42 0.36 -2.15
N ALA A 131 -6.42 1.22 -2.20
CA ALA A 131 -5.01 0.93 -2.03
C ALA A 131 -4.48 1.72 -0.84
N GLY A 132 -3.59 1.15 -0.09
CA GLY A 132 -3.01 1.74 1.12
C GLY A 132 -1.54 1.42 1.25
N GLY A 133 -1.20 0.80 2.34
CA GLY A 133 0.15 0.38 2.67
C GLY A 133 0.45 0.64 4.14
N HIS A 134 1.48 0.02 4.64
CA HIS A 134 1.91 0.14 6.02
C HIS A 134 3.29 0.81 6.10
N VAL A 135 3.50 1.53 7.18
CA VAL A 135 4.82 1.99 7.61
C VAL A 135 5.24 1.13 8.79
N HIS A 136 6.32 0.40 8.63
CA HIS A 136 6.84 -0.52 9.65
C HIS A 136 7.93 0.17 10.46
N ILE A 137 7.74 0.27 11.77
CA ILE A 137 8.72 0.84 12.69
C ILE A 137 9.28 -0.27 13.58
N GLY A 138 10.54 -0.63 13.34
CA GLY A 138 11.28 -1.56 14.21
C GLY A 138 11.90 -0.80 15.37
N THR A 139 11.40 -1.02 16.58
CA THR A 139 11.85 -0.36 17.81
C THR A 139 11.68 -1.27 19.00
N LYS A 140 12.24 -0.86 20.16
CA LYS A 140 12.05 -1.53 21.47
C LYS A 140 11.02 -0.80 22.33
N GLU A 141 10.49 0.33 21.87
CA GLU A 141 9.49 1.11 22.58
C GLU A 141 8.12 0.42 22.56
N ASP A 142 7.21 0.87 23.42
CA ASP A 142 5.82 0.37 23.45
C ASP A 142 5.14 0.58 22.10
N PRO A 143 4.62 -0.46 21.45
CA PRO A 143 4.05 -0.34 20.11
C PRO A 143 2.79 0.57 20.07
N ILE A 144 2.00 0.62 21.14
CA ILE A 144 0.81 1.48 21.19
C ILE A 144 1.22 2.96 21.19
N GLU A 145 2.23 3.32 21.98
CA GLU A 145 2.73 4.69 22.03
C GLU A 145 3.40 5.09 20.70
N VAL A 146 4.11 4.16 20.06
CA VAL A 146 4.69 4.40 18.73
C VAL A 146 3.60 4.64 17.69
N ILE A 147 2.54 3.81 17.64
CA ILE A 147 1.43 3.99 16.69
C ILE A 147 0.74 5.32 16.94
N ARG A 148 0.44 5.68 18.19
CA ARG A 148 -0.15 6.99 18.53
C ARG A 148 0.72 8.16 18.07
N ALA A 149 2.03 8.06 18.24
CA ALA A 149 2.94 9.08 17.73
C ALA A 149 2.90 9.14 16.20
N MET A 150 2.88 7.98 15.51
CA MET A 150 2.76 7.94 14.06
C MET A 150 1.45 8.56 13.57
N ASP A 151 0.32 8.30 14.24
CA ASP A 151 -0.96 8.91 13.89
C ASP A 151 -0.89 10.44 13.97
N LEU A 152 -0.31 10.99 15.06
CA LEU A 152 -0.23 12.43 15.28
C LEU A 152 0.78 13.13 14.37
N PHE A 153 1.95 12.53 14.14
CA PHE A 153 3.05 13.20 13.45
C PHE A 153 3.16 12.84 11.97
N VAL A 154 2.55 11.75 11.53
CA VAL A 154 2.53 11.31 10.13
C VAL A 154 1.11 11.21 9.60
N GLY A 155 0.21 10.49 10.26
CA GLY A 155 -1.15 10.26 9.81
C GLY A 155 -1.93 11.55 9.64
N VAL A 156 -2.08 12.35 10.69
CA VAL A 156 -2.82 13.62 10.64
C VAL A 156 -2.22 14.61 9.62
N PRO A 157 -0.90 14.86 9.58
CA PRO A 157 -0.31 15.73 8.56
C PRO A 157 -0.44 15.20 7.13
N SER A 158 -0.52 13.89 6.94
CA SER A 158 -0.66 13.28 5.60
C SER A 158 -2.00 13.64 4.95
N ILE A 159 -3.05 13.89 5.72
CA ILE A 159 -4.37 14.30 5.23
C ILE A 159 -4.27 15.58 4.38
N ILE A 160 -3.44 16.52 4.79
CA ILE A 160 -3.21 17.79 4.06
C ILE A 160 -2.53 17.53 2.71
N LYS A 161 -1.69 16.49 2.64
CA LYS A 161 -0.93 16.13 1.43
C LYS A 161 -1.68 15.21 0.48
N ASP A 162 -2.76 14.59 0.95
CA ASP A 162 -3.61 13.68 0.18
C ASP A 162 -5.08 14.18 0.15
N PRO A 163 -5.38 15.26 -0.56
CA PRO A 163 -6.75 15.76 -0.68
C PRO A 163 -7.68 14.79 -1.42
N GLY A 164 -7.10 13.86 -2.22
CA GLY A 164 -7.86 12.83 -2.95
C GLY A 164 -8.22 11.59 -2.14
N GLY A 165 -7.67 11.44 -0.94
CA GLY A 165 -7.87 10.26 -0.11
C GLY A 165 -9.17 10.24 0.72
N GLU A 166 -10.08 11.19 0.53
CA GLU A 166 -11.32 11.33 1.32
C GLU A 166 -12.16 10.04 1.28
N ARG A 167 -12.38 9.50 0.10
CA ARG A 167 -13.16 8.26 -0.07
C ARG A 167 -12.59 7.08 0.69
N ARG A 168 -11.26 6.96 0.74
CA ARG A 168 -10.62 5.89 1.51
C ARG A 168 -10.78 6.11 3.01
N ARG A 169 -10.66 7.34 3.48
CA ARG A 169 -10.86 7.68 4.90
C ARG A 169 -12.30 7.42 5.36
N GLU A 170 -13.30 7.69 4.51
CA GLU A 170 -14.70 7.35 4.80
C GLU A 170 -14.92 5.84 4.98
N LEU A 171 -14.15 5.01 4.27
CA LEU A 171 -14.29 3.55 4.30
C LEU A 171 -13.51 2.92 5.46
N TYR A 172 -12.33 3.42 5.77
CA TYR A 172 -11.39 2.77 6.71
C TYR A 172 -11.11 3.58 8.00
N GLY A 173 -11.69 4.72 8.17
CA GLY A 173 -11.59 5.54 9.37
C GLY A 173 -10.42 6.50 9.39
#